data_759083b405d21e512538e5d7253da2c0
#
_entry.id   759083b405d21e512538e5d7253da2c0
#
_cell.length_a   1.000
_cell.length_b   1.000
_cell.length_c   1.000
_cell.angle_alpha   90.00
_cell.angle_beta   90.00
_cell.angle_gamma   90.00
#
_symmetry.space_group_name_H-M   'P 1'
#
loop_
_entity.id
_entity.type
_entity.pdbx_description
1 polymer ?
#
loop_
_entity_poly.entity_id
_entity_poly.type
_entity_poly.pdbx_seq_one_letter_code
_entity_poly.pdbx_strand_id
1 'polypeptide(L)'
;MWFVGNTETGFVVNKPRGLTIGDVQYPRNIFALWSKSELADIGVKPYSETRLDSRYYNQGALTRTESDGEIVGTYAAINKDVDSLKATMLDTVKSIAGSLQSQVDWYWSRAAKGGTAVPSDVATHATAIYTEMEAKESAIAGLSDLAAVIAYQNKPMVSTYKVKNTADDGAETYGPETYTANHEVDQVTHGWPSLEVDSAFVSIVAA
;
A
#
# COMPACT_ATOMS: atom_id res chain seq x y z
N MET A 1 -16.05 -8.00 16.36
CA MET A 1 -15.58 -8.28 17.75
C MET A 1 -16.63 -7.77 18.72
N TRP A 2 -16.51 -8.12 20.00
CA TRP A 2 -17.45 -7.68 21.04
C TRP A 2 -16.69 -7.00 22.17
N PHE A 3 -17.34 -6.07 22.83
CA PHE A 3 -16.83 -5.37 24.01
C PHE A 3 -17.73 -5.67 25.20
N VAL A 4 -17.14 -5.96 26.35
CA VAL A 4 -17.86 -6.29 27.58
C VAL A 4 -17.51 -5.26 28.64
N GLY A 5 -18.53 -4.62 29.20
CA GLY A 5 -18.39 -3.59 30.20
C GLY A 5 -18.48 -2.16 29.66
N ASN A 6 -18.00 -1.18 30.42
CA ASN A 6 -17.95 0.22 30.02
C ASN A 6 -16.62 0.55 29.29
N THR A 7 -16.57 1.72 28.64
CA THR A 7 -15.43 2.15 27.82
C THR A 7 -14.09 2.26 28.59
N GLU A 8 -14.14 2.44 29.90
CA GLU A 8 -12.93 2.63 30.73
C GLU A 8 -12.35 1.30 31.24
N THR A 9 -13.22 0.40 31.74
CA THR A 9 -12.81 -0.82 32.44
C THR A 9 -13.14 -2.10 31.71
N GLY A 10 -13.87 -1.99 30.59
CA GLY A 10 -14.28 -3.13 29.78
C GLY A 10 -13.14 -3.75 28.97
N PHE A 11 -13.42 -4.92 28.43
CA PHE A 11 -12.46 -5.69 27.64
C PHE A 11 -13.02 -6.22 26.32
N VAL A 12 -12.14 -6.46 25.36
CA VAL A 12 -12.49 -6.95 24.02
C VAL A 12 -12.57 -8.48 24.01
N VAL A 13 -13.62 -9.01 23.41
CA VAL A 13 -13.81 -10.42 23.11
C VAL A 13 -13.71 -10.63 21.61
N ASN A 14 -12.56 -11.13 21.15
CA ASN A 14 -12.28 -11.33 19.73
C ASN A 14 -13.05 -12.52 19.14
N LYS A 15 -13.26 -13.58 19.93
CA LYS A 15 -13.99 -14.78 19.51
C LYS A 15 -15.04 -15.13 20.56
N PRO A 16 -16.26 -15.56 20.14
CA PRO A 16 -17.29 -16.00 21.06
C PRO A 16 -16.78 -17.05 22.06
N ARG A 17 -16.95 -16.76 23.32
CA ARG A 17 -16.58 -17.64 24.46
C ARG A 17 -17.59 -17.46 25.59
N GLY A 18 -17.60 -18.36 26.57
CA GLY A 18 -18.35 -18.14 27.81
C GLY A 18 -17.85 -16.88 28.53
N LEU A 19 -18.77 -16.12 29.11
CA LEU A 19 -18.50 -14.89 29.85
C LEU A 19 -19.04 -15.00 31.26
N THR A 20 -18.33 -14.37 32.21
CA THR A 20 -18.85 -14.09 33.54
C THR A 20 -18.97 -12.57 33.65
N ILE A 21 -20.17 -12.08 33.89
CA ILE A 21 -20.48 -10.66 34.07
C ILE A 21 -21.15 -10.51 35.43
N GLY A 22 -20.50 -9.85 36.37
CA GLY A 22 -20.88 -9.91 37.77
C GLY A 22 -20.80 -11.33 38.25
N ASP A 23 -21.88 -11.80 38.89
CA ASP A 23 -22.01 -13.18 39.42
C ASP A 23 -22.70 -14.15 38.44
N VAL A 24 -23.05 -13.69 37.22
CA VAL A 24 -23.78 -14.49 36.23
C VAL A 24 -22.84 -15.04 35.18
N GLN A 25 -22.93 -16.33 34.92
CA GLN A 25 -22.22 -17.01 33.85
C GLN A 25 -23.08 -17.13 32.61
N TYR A 26 -22.59 -16.62 31.48
CA TYR A 26 -23.23 -16.68 30.18
C TYR A 26 -22.51 -17.69 29.28
N PRO A 27 -23.26 -18.59 28.64
CA PRO A 27 -22.64 -19.54 27.72
C PRO A 27 -22.23 -18.85 26.42
N ARG A 28 -21.30 -19.45 25.69
CA ARG A 28 -20.75 -18.95 24.42
C ARG A 28 -21.82 -18.66 23.36
N ASN A 29 -22.93 -19.41 23.36
CA ASN A 29 -23.97 -19.34 22.34
C ASN A 29 -24.82 -18.06 22.39
N ILE A 30 -24.72 -17.24 23.46
CA ILE A 30 -25.40 -15.93 23.49
C ILE A 30 -25.03 -15.06 22.30
N PHE A 31 -23.78 -15.11 21.82
CA PHE A 31 -23.33 -14.35 20.67
C PHE A 31 -23.95 -14.76 19.32
N ALA A 32 -24.59 -15.93 19.26
CA ALA A 32 -25.27 -16.44 18.07
C ALA A 32 -26.79 -16.38 18.18
N LEU A 33 -27.33 -16.45 19.40
CA LEU A 33 -28.75 -16.60 19.64
C LEU A 33 -29.42 -15.28 20.06
N TRP A 34 -28.68 -14.41 20.75
CA TRP A 34 -29.24 -13.17 21.28
C TRP A 34 -29.11 -12.04 20.26
N SER A 35 -30.10 -11.17 20.27
CA SER A 35 -30.08 -9.92 19.51
C SER A 35 -29.02 -8.95 20.08
N LYS A 36 -28.65 -7.94 19.30
CA LYS A 36 -27.74 -6.89 19.77
C LYS A 36 -28.30 -6.15 21.00
N SER A 37 -29.64 -5.99 21.09
CA SER A 37 -30.28 -5.36 22.24
C SER A 37 -30.14 -6.20 23.50
N GLU A 38 -30.45 -7.49 23.44
CA GLU A 38 -30.31 -8.40 24.59
C GLU A 38 -28.86 -8.51 25.07
N LEU A 39 -27.90 -8.47 24.15
CA LEU A 39 -26.47 -8.44 24.51
C LEU A 39 -26.12 -7.09 25.18
N ALA A 40 -26.66 -5.98 24.67
CA ALA A 40 -26.41 -4.64 25.25
C ALA A 40 -26.96 -4.53 26.67
N ASP A 41 -28.10 -5.17 26.98
CA ASP A 41 -28.72 -5.19 28.31
C ASP A 41 -27.83 -5.82 29.37
N ILE A 42 -26.93 -6.74 28.96
CA ILE A 42 -25.92 -7.34 29.86
C ILE A 42 -24.53 -6.68 29.71
N GLY A 43 -24.44 -5.54 29.03
CA GLY A 43 -23.18 -4.80 28.83
C GLY A 43 -22.26 -5.38 27.79
N VAL A 44 -22.77 -6.17 26.85
CA VAL A 44 -22.02 -6.71 25.69
C VAL A 44 -22.43 -5.97 24.43
N LYS A 45 -21.50 -5.25 23.82
CA LYS A 45 -21.75 -4.41 22.65
C LYS A 45 -20.84 -4.80 21.48
N PRO A 46 -21.25 -4.58 20.23
CA PRO A 46 -20.34 -4.67 19.09
C PRO A 46 -19.12 -3.79 19.32
N TYR A 47 -17.95 -4.26 18.83
CA TYR A 47 -16.70 -3.52 18.92
C TYR A 47 -16.00 -3.46 17.59
N SER A 48 -15.60 -2.28 17.20
CA SER A 48 -14.70 -2.02 16.09
C SER A 48 -13.51 -1.17 16.52
N GLU A 49 -12.37 -1.36 15.89
CA GLU A 49 -11.22 -0.48 16.03
C GLU A 49 -10.56 -0.27 14.66
N THR A 50 -10.17 0.96 14.39
CA THR A 50 -9.41 1.31 13.20
C THR A 50 -7.97 1.60 13.60
N ARG A 51 -7.05 0.84 13.04
CA ARG A 51 -5.62 1.06 13.22
C ARG A 51 -5.14 2.09 12.23
N LEU A 52 -4.22 2.93 12.66
CA LEU A 52 -3.53 3.88 11.80
C LEU A 52 -2.56 3.14 10.87
N ASP A 53 -2.31 3.70 9.70
CA ASP A 53 -1.33 3.17 8.77
C ASP A 53 0.08 3.22 9.39
N SER A 54 0.62 2.05 9.64
CA SER A 54 1.92 1.90 10.30
C SER A 54 3.11 2.40 9.45
N ARG A 55 2.91 2.68 8.17
CA ARG A 55 3.93 3.34 7.34
C ARG A 55 4.22 4.74 7.85
N TYR A 56 3.19 5.48 8.28
CA TYR A 56 3.25 6.90 8.60
C TYR A 56 3.08 7.23 10.07
N TYR A 57 2.44 6.34 10.83
CA TYR A 57 2.05 6.60 12.22
C TYR A 57 2.51 5.50 13.16
N ASN A 58 2.88 5.90 14.37
CA ASN A 58 2.89 5.00 15.50
C ASN A 58 1.54 5.08 16.22
N GLN A 59 1.07 3.93 16.71
CA GLN A 59 -0.17 3.85 17.49
C GLN A 59 0.06 4.49 18.86
N GLY A 60 -0.67 5.56 19.15
CA GLY A 60 -0.68 6.19 20.47
C GLY A 60 -1.71 5.55 21.41
N ALA A 61 -2.20 6.31 22.36
CA ALA A 61 -3.20 5.86 23.32
C ALA A 61 -4.52 5.46 22.60
N LEU A 62 -5.09 4.33 23.02
CA LEU A 62 -6.40 3.86 22.55
C LEU A 62 -7.50 4.52 23.38
N THR A 63 -8.36 5.28 22.74
CA THR A 63 -9.59 5.81 23.31
C THR A 63 -10.78 5.00 22.81
N ARG A 64 -11.73 4.70 23.68
CA ARG A 64 -12.96 3.98 23.34
C ARG A 64 -14.14 4.90 23.55
N THR A 65 -14.98 5.03 22.55
CA THR A 65 -16.23 5.82 22.60
C THR A 65 -17.40 4.94 22.24
N GLU A 66 -18.53 5.21 22.85
CA GLU A 66 -19.79 4.57 22.47
C GLU A 66 -20.53 5.45 21.46
N SER A 67 -20.90 4.88 20.31
CA SER A 67 -21.70 5.52 19.28
C SER A 67 -22.68 4.50 18.70
N ASP A 68 -23.95 4.86 18.64
CA ASP A 68 -25.01 4.04 18.04
C ASP A 68 -25.10 2.59 18.58
N GLY A 69 -24.83 2.43 19.89
CA GLY A 69 -24.82 1.11 20.53
C GLY A 69 -23.61 0.22 20.21
N GLU A 70 -22.60 0.76 19.57
CA GLU A 70 -21.31 0.13 19.31
C GLU A 70 -20.19 0.84 20.09
N ILE A 71 -19.18 0.10 20.51
CA ILE A 71 -17.95 0.67 21.06
C ILE A 71 -16.93 0.78 19.94
N VAL A 72 -16.46 2.00 19.68
CA VAL A 72 -15.44 2.31 18.68
C VAL A 72 -14.14 2.65 19.37
N GLY A 73 -13.10 1.89 19.06
CA GLY A 73 -11.74 2.17 19.49
C GLY A 73 -10.97 3.02 18.47
N THR A 74 -10.42 4.15 18.92
CA THR A 74 -9.61 5.04 18.09
C THR A 74 -8.24 5.26 18.72
N TYR A 75 -7.18 5.09 17.94
CA TYR A 75 -5.81 5.34 18.36
C TYR A 75 -5.42 6.80 18.12
N ALA A 76 -4.77 7.41 19.09
CA ALA A 76 -4.12 8.69 18.88
C ALA A 76 -2.99 8.53 17.85
N ALA A 77 -2.92 9.43 16.88
CA ALA A 77 -1.88 9.40 15.86
C ALA A 77 -0.59 10.03 16.42
N ILE A 78 0.51 9.28 16.37
CA ILE A 78 1.85 9.79 16.61
C ILE A 78 2.58 9.75 15.27
N ASN A 79 2.76 10.91 14.64
CA ASN A 79 3.43 11.02 13.35
C ASN A 79 4.85 10.46 13.42
N LYS A 80 5.24 9.70 12.43
CA LYS A 80 6.66 9.38 12.23
C LYS A 80 7.42 10.60 11.76
N ASP A 81 8.71 10.62 12.05
CA ASP A 81 9.60 11.67 11.61
C ASP A 81 9.70 11.72 10.08
N VAL A 82 9.45 12.90 9.52
CA VAL A 82 9.40 13.12 8.06
C VAL A 82 10.75 12.89 7.43
N ASP A 83 11.84 13.32 8.06
CA ASP A 83 13.19 13.14 7.51
C ASP A 83 13.59 11.66 7.48
N SER A 84 13.21 10.89 8.50
CA SER A 84 13.41 9.44 8.51
C SER A 84 12.61 8.72 7.42
N LEU A 85 11.39 9.16 7.15
CA LEU A 85 10.59 8.63 6.05
C LEU A 85 11.22 8.95 4.70
N LYS A 86 11.65 10.21 4.49
CA LYS A 86 12.36 10.64 3.26
C LYS A 86 13.65 9.85 3.06
N ALA A 87 14.43 9.62 4.11
CA ALA A 87 15.66 8.81 4.03
C ALA A 87 15.35 7.38 3.54
N THR A 88 14.32 6.75 4.11
CA THR A 88 13.88 5.42 3.68
C THR A 88 13.43 5.39 2.22
N MET A 89 12.72 6.42 1.76
CA MET A 89 12.30 6.55 0.36
C MET A 89 13.50 6.71 -0.57
N LEU A 90 14.48 7.54 -0.21
CA LEU A 90 15.73 7.73 -0.97
C LEU A 90 16.55 6.45 -1.06
N ASP A 91 16.66 5.69 0.03
CA ASP A 91 17.33 4.39 0.01
C ASP A 91 16.63 3.40 -0.93
N THR A 92 15.30 3.42 -0.95
CA THR A 92 14.50 2.61 -1.89
C THR A 92 14.74 3.02 -3.34
N VAL A 93 14.73 4.33 -3.64
CA VAL A 93 15.02 4.88 -4.98
C VAL A 93 16.40 4.41 -5.46
N LYS A 94 17.43 4.55 -4.63
CA LYS A 94 18.80 4.12 -4.95
C LYS A 94 18.91 2.61 -5.16
N SER A 95 18.22 1.84 -4.34
CA SER A 95 18.19 0.38 -4.46
C SER A 95 17.56 -0.08 -5.78
N ILE A 96 16.44 0.53 -6.18
CA ILE A 96 15.78 0.22 -7.45
C ILE A 96 16.69 0.62 -8.62
N ALA A 97 17.21 1.85 -8.62
CA ALA A 97 18.14 2.32 -9.67
C ALA A 97 19.34 1.40 -9.81
N GLY A 98 19.98 1.03 -8.70
CA GLY A 98 21.13 0.10 -8.69
C GLY A 98 20.76 -1.29 -9.23
N SER A 99 19.57 -1.80 -8.88
CA SER A 99 19.07 -3.07 -9.41
C SER A 99 18.86 -3.03 -10.93
N LEU A 100 18.27 -1.95 -11.45
CA LEU A 100 18.04 -1.77 -12.88
C LEU A 100 19.36 -1.57 -13.64
N GLN A 101 20.31 -0.79 -13.12
CA GLN A 101 21.63 -0.59 -13.72
C GLN A 101 22.42 -1.91 -13.78
N SER A 102 22.37 -2.73 -12.73
CA SER A 102 23.09 -3.99 -12.69
C SER A 102 22.69 -4.97 -13.81
N GLN A 103 21.47 -4.85 -14.35
CA GLN A 103 20.98 -5.67 -15.46
C GLN A 103 21.72 -5.37 -16.77
N VAL A 104 22.28 -4.17 -16.90
CA VAL A 104 22.96 -3.72 -18.12
C VAL A 104 24.46 -3.52 -17.95
N ASP A 105 25.00 -3.56 -16.75
CA ASP A 105 26.43 -3.32 -16.45
C ASP A 105 27.41 -4.21 -17.23
N TRP A 106 27.00 -5.41 -17.56
CA TRP A 106 27.83 -6.34 -18.32
C TRP A 106 28.18 -5.82 -19.74
N TYR A 107 27.32 -4.97 -20.33
CA TYR A 107 27.60 -4.37 -21.65
C TYR A 107 28.84 -3.47 -21.59
N TRP A 108 28.94 -2.63 -20.55
CA TRP A 108 30.11 -1.78 -20.31
C TRP A 108 31.35 -2.59 -19.96
N SER A 109 31.22 -3.60 -19.10
CA SER A 109 32.30 -4.50 -18.74
C SER A 109 32.83 -5.22 -19.97
N ARG A 110 32.00 -5.67 -20.89
CA ARG A 110 32.41 -6.28 -22.16
C ARG A 110 33.13 -5.30 -23.06
N ALA A 111 32.57 -4.10 -23.26
CA ALA A 111 33.17 -3.08 -24.11
C ALA A 111 34.56 -2.65 -23.57
N ALA A 112 34.72 -2.47 -22.26
CA ALA A 112 35.98 -2.11 -21.62
C ALA A 112 37.08 -3.18 -21.79
N LYS A 113 36.74 -4.45 -21.97
CA LYS A 113 37.64 -5.58 -22.23
C LYS A 113 37.93 -5.78 -23.72
N GLY A 114 37.60 -4.82 -24.59
CA GLY A 114 37.85 -4.90 -26.04
C GLY A 114 36.79 -5.67 -26.81
N GLY A 115 35.63 -5.97 -26.20
CA GLY A 115 34.50 -6.58 -26.88
C GLY A 115 33.64 -5.59 -27.64
N THR A 116 32.47 -6.01 -28.10
CA THR A 116 31.49 -5.16 -28.83
C THR A 116 31.12 -3.93 -28.02
N ALA A 117 31.00 -2.78 -28.68
CA ALA A 117 30.55 -1.53 -28.07
C ALA A 117 29.15 -1.68 -27.45
N VAL A 118 28.85 -0.83 -26.45
CA VAL A 118 27.53 -0.79 -25.82
C VAL A 118 26.49 -0.39 -26.87
N PRO A 119 25.40 -1.14 -27.06
CA PRO A 119 24.29 -0.73 -27.91
C PRO A 119 23.69 0.61 -27.50
N SER A 120 23.23 1.41 -28.45
CA SER A 120 22.73 2.77 -28.17
C SER A 120 21.44 2.77 -27.34
N ASP A 121 20.58 1.79 -27.53
CA ASP A 121 19.35 1.56 -26.77
C ASP A 121 19.64 1.25 -25.29
N VAL A 122 20.63 0.40 -25.03
CA VAL A 122 21.12 0.09 -23.67
C VAL A 122 21.70 1.35 -23.00
N ALA A 123 22.50 2.12 -23.72
CA ALA A 123 23.05 3.37 -23.20
C ALA A 123 21.95 4.40 -22.89
N THR A 124 20.95 4.50 -23.76
CA THR A 124 19.77 5.38 -23.57
C THR A 124 18.98 4.94 -22.34
N HIS A 125 18.72 3.62 -22.21
CA HIS A 125 18.02 3.07 -21.07
C HIS A 125 18.75 3.34 -19.74
N ALA A 126 20.06 3.10 -19.69
CA ALA A 126 20.84 3.39 -18.51
C ALA A 126 20.79 4.88 -18.12
N THR A 127 20.84 5.78 -19.10
CA THR A 127 20.68 7.23 -18.87
C THR A 127 19.30 7.55 -18.33
N ALA A 128 18.24 6.93 -18.88
CA ALA A 128 16.87 7.13 -18.41
C ALA A 128 16.69 6.71 -16.95
N ILE A 129 17.32 5.60 -16.50
CA ILE A 129 17.30 5.18 -15.10
C ILE A 129 17.91 6.26 -14.19
N TYR A 130 19.05 6.83 -14.54
CA TYR A 130 19.68 7.92 -13.77
C TYR A 130 18.80 9.17 -13.73
N THR A 131 18.23 9.56 -14.88
CA THR A 131 17.34 10.73 -14.96
C THR A 131 16.10 10.55 -14.05
N GLU A 132 15.50 9.36 -14.07
CA GLU A 132 14.36 9.05 -13.19
C GLU A 132 14.76 9.03 -11.71
N MET A 133 15.92 8.48 -11.38
CA MET A 133 16.47 8.51 -10.03
C MET A 133 16.62 9.95 -9.51
N GLU A 134 17.28 10.81 -10.26
CA GLU A 134 17.50 12.21 -9.90
C GLU A 134 16.17 12.98 -9.75
N ALA A 135 15.20 12.73 -10.64
CA ALA A 135 13.87 13.32 -10.55
C ALA A 135 13.16 12.92 -9.27
N LYS A 136 13.20 11.62 -8.90
CA LYS A 136 12.61 11.13 -7.65
C LYS A 136 13.34 11.67 -6.41
N GLU A 137 14.66 11.70 -6.41
CA GLU A 137 15.45 12.28 -5.31
C GLU A 137 15.08 13.76 -5.09
N SER A 138 14.97 14.54 -6.17
CA SER A 138 14.55 15.93 -6.12
C SER A 138 13.11 16.09 -5.60
N ALA A 139 12.18 15.27 -6.08
CA ALA A 139 10.80 15.29 -5.63
C ALA A 139 10.69 14.95 -4.12
N ILE A 140 11.37 13.90 -3.66
CA ILE A 140 11.40 13.50 -2.24
C ILE A 140 12.04 14.61 -1.38
N ALA A 141 13.12 15.23 -1.84
CA ALA A 141 13.75 16.34 -1.13
C ALA A 141 12.77 17.51 -0.91
N GLY A 142 11.89 17.79 -1.88
CA GLY A 142 10.87 18.84 -1.81
C GLY A 142 9.68 18.57 -0.91
N LEU A 143 9.50 17.36 -0.37
CA LEU A 143 8.39 17.05 0.53
C LEU A 143 8.58 17.75 1.88
N SER A 144 7.59 18.58 2.27
CA SER A 144 7.69 19.47 3.42
C SER A 144 7.17 18.86 4.72
N ASP A 145 6.21 17.95 4.64
CA ASP A 145 5.48 17.42 5.79
C ASP A 145 4.96 16.00 5.54
N LEU A 146 4.37 15.40 6.57
CA LEU A 146 3.84 14.04 6.50
C LEU A 146 2.71 13.90 5.48
N ALA A 147 1.88 14.93 5.30
CA ALA A 147 0.79 14.88 4.33
C ALA A 147 1.33 14.82 2.89
N ALA A 148 2.40 15.59 2.60
CA ALA A 148 3.10 15.53 1.31
C ALA A 148 3.74 14.15 1.07
N VAL A 149 4.34 13.53 2.10
CA VAL A 149 4.89 12.16 2.01
C VAL A 149 3.78 11.16 1.69
N ILE A 150 2.66 11.22 2.41
CA ILE A 150 1.51 10.33 2.18
C ILE A 150 0.97 10.51 0.76
N ALA A 151 0.79 11.75 0.31
CA ALA A 151 0.29 12.04 -1.04
C ALA A 151 1.25 11.55 -2.14
N TYR A 152 2.56 11.64 -1.93
CA TYR A 152 3.55 11.13 -2.86
C TYR A 152 3.53 9.59 -2.97
N GLN A 153 3.34 8.89 -1.86
CA GLN A 153 3.28 7.43 -1.83
C GLN A 153 1.90 6.84 -2.17
N ASN A 154 0.84 7.65 -2.18
CA ASN A 154 -0.51 7.21 -2.53
C ASN A 154 -1.11 8.13 -3.59
N LYS A 155 -0.34 8.42 -4.64
CA LYS A 155 -0.79 9.29 -5.73
C LYS A 155 -1.92 8.62 -6.51
N PRO A 156 -3.10 9.25 -6.61
CA PRO A 156 -4.19 8.71 -7.42
C PRO A 156 -3.76 8.61 -8.89
N MET A 157 -4.05 7.48 -9.50
CA MET A 157 -3.86 7.24 -10.92
C MET A 157 -5.10 6.60 -11.54
N VAL A 158 -5.30 6.89 -12.82
CA VAL A 158 -6.32 6.25 -13.64
C VAL A 158 -5.60 5.45 -14.72
N SER A 159 -5.72 4.14 -14.67
CA SER A 159 -5.22 3.27 -15.73
C SER A 159 -6.33 2.92 -16.70
N THR A 160 -6.03 3.05 -17.98
CA THR A 160 -6.92 2.65 -19.07
C THR A 160 -6.34 1.42 -19.76
N TYR A 161 -7.11 0.37 -19.90
CA TYR A 161 -6.67 -0.86 -20.56
C TYR A 161 -7.73 -1.39 -21.52
N LYS A 162 -7.27 -2.16 -22.50
CA LYS A 162 -8.13 -2.92 -23.44
C LYS A 162 -7.96 -4.39 -23.19
N VAL A 163 -9.03 -5.14 -23.37
CA VAL A 163 -8.96 -6.61 -23.30
C VAL A 163 -8.17 -7.12 -24.49
N LYS A 164 -7.15 -7.93 -24.21
CA LYS A 164 -6.36 -8.62 -25.20
C LYS A 164 -7.08 -9.91 -25.58
N ASN A 165 -7.33 -10.11 -26.86
CA ASN A 165 -7.86 -11.33 -27.41
C ASN A 165 -6.74 -12.03 -28.19
N THR A 166 -6.51 -13.31 -27.91
CA THR A 166 -5.56 -14.14 -28.64
C THR A 166 -6.37 -15.13 -29.51
N ALA A 167 -6.15 -15.08 -30.80
CA ALA A 167 -6.77 -16.05 -31.74
C ALA A 167 -6.05 -17.40 -31.67
N ASP A 168 -6.68 -18.45 -32.22
CA ASP A 168 -6.15 -19.83 -32.24
C ASP A 168 -4.80 -19.95 -32.97
N ASP A 169 -4.50 -19.04 -33.88
CA ASP A 169 -3.23 -18.93 -34.61
C ASP A 169 -2.15 -18.14 -33.84
N GLY A 170 -2.46 -17.69 -32.61
CA GLY A 170 -1.58 -16.89 -31.79
C GLY A 170 -1.62 -15.38 -32.11
N ALA A 171 -2.43 -14.94 -33.08
CA ALA A 171 -2.57 -13.52 -33.36
C ALA A 171 -3.27 -12.79 -32.21
N GLU A 172 -2.68 -11.66 -31.80
CA GLU A 172 -3.17 -10.84 -30.70
C GLU A 172 -3.92 -9.62 -31.24
N THR A 173 -5.13 -9.42 -30.74
CA THR A 173 -5.95 -8.25 -31.05
C THR A 173 -6.46 -7.62 -29.76
N TYR A 174 -6.69 -6.31 -29.77
CA TYR A 174 -7.30 -5.62 -28.64
C TYR A 174 -8.75 -5.30 -28.93
N GLY A 175 -9.62 -5.63 -27.98
CA GLY A 175 -11.04 -5.32 -28.07
C GLY A 175 -11.29 -3.81 -28.20
N PRO A 176 -12.44 -3.41 -28.76
CA PRO A 176 -12.81 -2.00 -28.91
C PRO A 176 -13.07 -1.32 -27.55
N GLU A 177 -13.47 -2.09 -26.55
CA GLU A 177 -13.84 -1.56 -25.24
C GLU A 177 -12.61 -1.16 -24.44
N THR A 178 -12.69 0.00 -23.83
CA THR A 178 -11.68 0.55 -22.96
C THR A 178 -12.21 0.56 -21.53
N TYR A 179 -11.45 -0.01 -20.62
CA TYR A 179 -11.76 -0.04 -19.19
C TYR A 179 -10.85 0.90 -18.45
N THR A 180 -11.39 1.62 -17.48
CA THR A 180 -10.63 2.50 -16.60
C THR A 180 -10.68 1.97 -15.17
N ALA A 181 -9.55 1.96 -14.50
CA ALA A 181 -9.46 1.64 -13.09
C ALA A 181 -8.74 2.76 -12.33
N ASN A 182 -9.39 3.24 -11.28
CA ASN A 182 -8.76 4.16 -10.34
C ASN A 182 -7.95 3.35 -9.32
N HIS A 183 -6.70 3.73 -9.12
CA HIS A 183 -5.83 3.12 -8.12
C HIS A 183 -4.84 4.14 -7.58
N GLU A 184 -4.20 3.81 -6.47
CA GLU A 184 -3.13 4.62 -5.91
C GLU A 184 -1.78 3.97 -6.23
N VAL A 185 -0.78 4.78 -6.53
CA VAL A 185 0.58 4.33 -6.79
C VAL A 185 1.57 5.04 -5.88
N ASP A 186 2.55 4.28 -5.41
CA ASP A 186 3.71 4.83 -4.73
C ASP A 186 4.71 5.35 -5.77
N GLN A 187 4.91 6.66 -5.81
CA GLN A 187 5.81 7.31 -6.77
C GLN A 187 7.29 6.92 -6.57
N VAL A 188 7.65 6.35 -5.42
CA VAL A 188 9.00 5.80 -5.18
C VAL A 188 9.28 4.62 -6.11
N THR A 189 8.28 3.75 -6.27
CA THR A 189 8.41 2.48 -7.01
C THR A 189 7.83 2.52 -8.42
N HIS A 190 6.99 3.51 -8.72
CA HIS A 190 6.30 3.62 -10.01
C HIS A 190 7.10 4.44 -11.03
N GLY A 191 6.88 4.17 -12.33
CA GLY A 191 7.37 4.99 -13.44
C GLY A 191 8.85 4.78 -13.81
N TRP A 192 9.49 3.74 -13.27
CA TRP A 192 10.87 3.41 -13.66
C TRP A 192 10.96 2.93 -15.11
N PRO A 193 12.01 3.30 -15.85
CA PRO A 193 12.25 2.82 -17.20
C PRO A 193 12.35 1.30 -17.24
N SER A 194 11.69 0.67 -18.21
CA SER A 194 11.83 -0.75 -18.52
C SER A 194 12.62 -0.93 -19.82
N LEU A 195 13.50 -1.91 -19.87
CA LEU A 195 14.07 -2.37 -21.13
C LEU A 195 12.96 -3.17 -21.82
N GLU A 196 12.40 -2.62 -22.89
CA GLU A 196 11.49 -3.38 -23.75
C GLU A 196 12.32 -4.43 -24.52
N VAL A 197 12.42 -5.60 -23.92
CA VAL A 197 12.90 -6.79 -24.62
C VAL A 197 11.66 -7.50 -25.15
N ASP A 198 11.24 -7.14 -26.34
CA ASP A 198 10.07 -7.65 -27.04
C ASP A 198 8.73 -6.93 -26.75
N SER A 199 8.12 -6.46 -27.83
CA SER A 199 6.88 -5.70 -27.93
C SER A 199 5.60 -6.45 -27.52
N ALA A 200 5.67 -7.40 -26.60
CA ALA A 200 4.52 -8.17 -26.13
C ALA A 200 3.77 -7.49 -24.95
N PHE A 201 4.34 -6.48 -24.32
CA PHE A 201 3.69 -5.72 -23.26
C PHE A 201 3.32 -4.33 -23.76
N VAL A 202 2.05 -4.14 -24.06
CA VAL A 202 1.51 -2.80 -24.35
C VAL A 202 1.70 -1.93 -23.12
N SER A 203 2.44 -0.85 -23.31
CA SER A 203 2.59 0.19 -22.30
C SER A 203 1.21 0.65 -21.82
N ILE A 204 0.98 0.59 -20.52
CA ILE A 204 -0.13 1.28 -19.89
C ILE A 204 0.24 2.76 -19.97
N VAL A 205 -0.32 3.45 -20.96
CA VAL A 205 -0.17 4.91 -21.07
C VAL A 205 -1.05 5.51 -19.98
N ALA A 206 -0.42 5.98 -18.91
CA ALA A 206 -1.07 6.90 -18.00
C ALA A 206 -1.30 8.22 -18.70
N ALA A 207 -2.55 8.65 -18.80
CA ALA A 207 -2.90 10.00 -19.24
C ALA A 207 -2.79 10.98 -18.07
#